data_2226125ee4348e45e2563d040f419be0
#
_entry.id   2226125ee4348e45e2563d040f419be0
#
_cell.length_a   1.000
_cell.length_b   1.000
_cell.length_c   1.000
_cell.angle_alpha   90.00
_cell.angle_beta   90.00
_cell.angle_gamma   90.00
#
_symmetry.space_group_name_H-M   'P 1'
#
loop_
_entity.id
_entity.type
_entity.pdbx_description
1 polymer ?
#
loop_
_entity_poly.entity_id
_entity_poly.type
_entity_poly.pdbx_seq_one_letter_code
_entity_poly.pdbx_strand_id
1 'polypeptide(L)'
;MKAYQVVEYGKPLEEKELETPEPKGKEILLKTVACGVCHSDVHIHDGYFDLGGGVQLPSPLPEGKPLTMGHEIFGEVVATGEDVEGINIGEKYVAYPWMGCGDCDLCNDDMTHYCMNNSNLGIHVGLSLIHI
;
A
#
# COMPACT_ATOMS: atom_id res chain seq x y z
N MET A 1 -15.02 4.28 5.97
CA MET A 1 -14.85 3.98 4.51
C MET A 1 -14.98 2.48 4.27
N LYS A 2 -15.47 2.08 3.08
CA LYS A 2 -15.54 0.66 2.70
C LYS A 2 -14.19 0.18 2.17
N ALA A 3 -13.78 -1.03 2.58
CA ALA A 3 -12.61 -1.73 2.05
C ALA A 3 -12.94 -3.22 1.83
N TYR A 4 -12.28 -3.83 0.84
CA TYR A 4 -12.34 -5.27 0.63
C TYR A 4 -11.00 -5.85 1.05
N GLN A 5 -11.02 -6.79 1.99
CA GLN A 5 -9.82 -7.30 2.65
C GLN A 5 -9.64 -8.81 2.47
N VAL A 6 -8.41 -9.22 2.32
CA VAL A 6 -8.01 -10.62 2.55
C VAL A 6 -8.01 -10.85 4.06
N VAL A 7 -8.93 -11.69 4.52
CA VAL A 7 -9.02 -12.10 5.93
C VAL A 7 -8.45 -13.52 6.09
N GLU A 8 -8.64 -14.34 5.07
CA GLU A 8 -8.10 -15.70 4.99
C GLU A 8 -7.60 -15.94 3.56
N TYR A 9 -6.42 -16.49 3.42
CA TYR A 9 -5.83 -16.79 2.12
C TYR A 9 -6.68 -17.74 1.27
N GLY A 10 -6.77 -17.45 -0.02
CA GLY A 10 -7.53 -18.25 -0.99
C GLY A 10 -9.06 -18.22 -0.78
N LYS A 11 -9.56 -17.35 0.08
CA LYS A 11 -11.00 -17.15 0.30
C LYS A 11 -11.48 -15.85 -0.32
N PRO A 12 -12.80 -15.73 -0.62
CA PRO A 12 -13.35 -14.46 -1.09
C PRO A 12 -12.99 -13.30 -0.16
N LEU A 13 -12.75 -12.14 -0.76
CA LEU A 13 -12.52 -10.90 -0.01
C LEU A 13 -13.74 -10.56 0.84
N GLU A 14 -13.51 -10.05 2.04
CA GLU A 14 -14.56 -9.57 2.92
C GLU A 14 -14.69 -8.04 2.87
N GLU A 15 -15.93 -7.56 2.69
CA GLU A 15 -16.21 -6.13 2.85
C GLU A 15 -16.13 -5.74 4.33
N LYS A 16 -15.34 -4.71 4.62
CA LYS A 16 -15.19 -4.13 5.96
C LYS A 16 -15.46 -2.63 5.93
N GLU A 17 -16.07 -2.12 6.98
CA GLU A 17 -16.09 -0.69 7.25
C GLU A 17 -14.94 -0.31 8.16
N LEU A 18 -14.09 0.60 7.66
CA LEU A 18 -12.93 1.13 8.37
C LEU A 18 -13.14 2.62 8.66
N GLU A 19 -12.55 3.10 9.74
CA GLU A 19 -12.44 4.53 9.98
C GLU A 19 -11.60 5.18 8.89
N THR A 20 -11.98 6.40 8.48
CA THR A 20 -11.16 7.19 7.56
C THR A 20 -10.00 7.77 8.37
N PRO A 21 -8.75 7.49 8.01
CA PRO A 21 -7.60 8.00 8.75
C PRO A 21 -7.43 9.52 8.57
N GLU A 22 -6.81 10.14 9.55
CA GLU A 22 -6.39 11.54 9.47
C GLU A 22 -4.90 11.60 9.15
N PRO A 23 -4.49 12.22 8.03
CA PRO A 23 -3.08 12.33 7.67
C PRO A 23 -2.34 13.28 8.62
N LYS A 24 -1.08 12.95 8.97
CA LYS A 24 -0.22 13.72 9.86
C LYS A 24 1.15 13.95 9.23
N GLY A 25 1.81 15.03 9.61
CA GLY A 25 3.14 15.36 9.11
C GLY A 25 3.15 15.42 7.58
N LYS A 26 3.91 14.56 6.92
CA LYS A 26 4.02 14.47 5.45
C LYS A 26 3.05 13.48 4.80
N GLU A 27 2.06 13.00 5.52
CA GLU A 27 1.08 12.06 4.97
C GLU A 27 0.05 12.77 4.10
N ILE A 28 -0.44 12.06 3.09
CA ILE A 28 -1.51 12.50 2.19
C ILE A 28 -2.61 11.45 2.19
N LEU A 29 -3.84 11.89 2.32
CA LEU A 29 -5.01 11.03 2.14
C LEU A 29 -5.51 11.14 0.71
N LEU A 30 -5.46 10.02 -0.01
CA LEU A 30 -6.03 9.90 -1.34
C LEU A 30 -7.38 9.19 -1.30
N LYS A 31 -8.38 9.81 -1.90
CA LYS A 31 -9.62 9.13 -2.27
C LYS A 31 -9.36 8.35 -3.55
N THR A 32 -9.33 7.03 -3.46
CA THR A 32 -9.09 6.15 -4.60
C THR A 32 -10.15 6.35 -5.69
N VAL A 33 -9.68 6.65 -6.90
CA VAL A 33 -10.49 6.76 -8.12
C VAL A 33 -10.42 5.45 -8.91
N ALA A 34 -9.23 4.86 -8.99
CA ALA A 34 -8.97 3.58 -9.61
C ALA A 34 -7.78 2.91 -8.95
N CYS A 35 -7.73 1.59 -9.03
CA CYS A 35 -6.59 0.80 -8.62
C CYS A 35 -6.36 -0.28 -9.67
N GLY A 36 -5.14 -0.39 -10.19
CA GLY A 36 -4.74 -1.48 -11.05
C GLY A 36 -4.72 -2.80 -10.29
N VAL A 37 -4.92 -3.90 -11.01
CA VAL A 37 -4.77 -5.26 -10.49
C VAL A 37 -3.50 -5.86 -11.07
N CYS A 38 -2.54 -6.10 -10.22
CA CYS A 38 -1.27 -6.74 -10.56
C CYS A 38 -1.32 -8.24 -10.24
N HIS A 39 -0.46 -9.03 -10.88
CA HIS A 39 -0.35 -10.45 -10.54
C HIS A 39 0.11 -10.67 -9.09
N SER A 40 0.83 -9.72 -8.49
CA SER A 40 1.19 -9.75 -7.07
C SER A 40 -0.03 -9.77 -6.15
N ASP A 41 -1.14 -9.15 -6.53
CA ASP A 41 -2.38 -9.20 -5.74
C ASP A 41 -2.95 -10.62 -5.68
N VAL A 42 -2.82 -11.39 -6.77
CA VAL A 42 -3.20 -12.81 -6.78
C VAL A 42 -2.31 -13.62 -5.83
N HIS A 43 -1.00 -13.44 -5.89
CA HIS A 43 -0.07 -14.10 -4.98
C HIS A 43 -0.33 -13.76 -3.50
N ILE A 44 -0.63 -12.50 -3.20
CA ILE A 44 -0.97 -12.05 -1.85
C ILE A 44 -2.28 -12.68 -1.39
N HIS A 45 -3.29 -12.76 -2.28
CA HIS A 45 -4.56 -13.42 -1.99
C HIS A 45 -4.37 -14.92 -1.72
N ASP A 46 -3.51 -15.59 -2.48
CA ASP A 46 -3.22 -17.01 -2.33
C ASP A 46 -2.31 -17.33 -1.12
N GLY A 47 -1.64 -16.30 -0.57
CA GLY A 47 -0.77 -16.42 0.60
C GLY A 47 0.68 -16.79 0.27
N TYR A 48 1.06 -16.86 -1.01
CA TYR A 48 2.43 -17.18 -1.43
C TYR A 48 2.73 -16.65 -2.84
N PHE A 49 4.00 -16.42 -3.09
CA PHE A 49 4.52 -16.13 -4.43
C PHE A 49 5.05 -17.43 -5.05
N ASP A 50 4.50 -17.86 -6.17
CA ASP A 50 5.00 -18.99 -6.93
C ASP A 50 6.19 -18.52 -7.79
N LEU A 51 7.38 -18.99 -7.47
CA LEU A 51 8.61 -18.67 -8.19
C LEU A 51 8.92 -19.67 -9.32
N GLY A 52 8.02 -20.62 -9.55
CA GLY A 52 8.22 -21.70 -10.53
C GLY A 52 9.04 -22.87 -9.98
N GLY A 53 9.03 -24.00 -10.72
CA GLY A 53 9.80 -25.17 -10.33
C GLY A 53 9.41 -25.81 -8.99
N GLY A 54 8.23 -25.49 -8.47
CA GLY A 54 7.76 -25.98 -7.16
C GLY A 54 8.27 -25.15 -5.97
N VAL A 55 8.91 -24.00 -6.21
CA VAL A 55 9.39 -23.08 -5.17
C VAL A 55 8.31 -22.05 -4.87
N GLN A 56 7.89 -21.98 -3.61
CA GLN A 56 6.93 -21.01 -3.13
C GLN A 56 7.54 -20.16 -2.02
N LEU A 57 7.39 -18.83 -2.15
CA LEU A 57 7.75 -17.87 -1.11
C LEU A 57 6.48 -17.44 -0.39
N PRO A 58 6.34 -17.68 0.93
CA PRO A 58 5.18 -17.23 1.69
C PRO A 58 4.95 -15.73 1.57
N SER A 59 3.70 -15.31 1.53
CA SER A 59 3.35 -13.90 1.59
C SER A 59 3.89 -13.27 2.88
N PRO A 60 4.43 -12.05 2.81
CA PRO A 60 5.01 -11.38 3.99
C PRO A 60 3.96 -10.95 5.02
N LEU A 61 2.67 -11.16 4.76
CA LEU A 61 1.61 -10.78 5.68
C LEU A 61 1.64 -11.61 6.94
N PRO A 62 1.61 -10.99 8.11
CA PRO A 62 1.44 -11.71 9.36
C PRO A 62 0.11 -12.47 9.36
N GLU A 63 0.16 -13.75 9.69
CA GLU A 63 -1.04 -14.58 9.86
C GLU A 63 -2.09 -13.85 10.75
N GLY A 64 -3.34 -13.82 10.29
CA GLY A 64 -4.46 -13.27 11.05
C GLY A 64 -4.62 -11.75 11.01
N LYS A 65 -3.84 -11.02 10.21
CA LYS A 65 -4.07 -9.59 9.99
C LYS A 65 -4.76 -9.36 8.64
N PRO A 66 -6.00 -8.82 8.65
CA PRO A 66 -6.67 -8.45 7.41
C PRO A 66 -5.87 -7.44 6.60
N LEU A 67 -5.74 -7.64 5.30
CA LEU A 67 -5.06 -6.73 4.40
C LEU A 67 -6.00 -6.19 3.32
N THR A 68 -6.03 -4.89 3.17
CA THR A 68 -6.58 -4.25 1.97
C THR A 68 -5.49 -4.24 0.90
N MET A 69 -5.67 -5.05 -0.14
CA MET A 69 -4.74 -5.19 -1.25
C MET A 69 -4.77 -4.00 -2.21
N GLY A 70 -3.86 -4.02 -3.16
CA GLY A 70 -3.71 -3.04 -4.23
C GLY A 70 -2.52 -2.13 -3.97
N HIS A 71 -1.76 -1.85 -5.02
CA HIS A 71 -0.55 -1.03 -4.95
C HIS A 71 -0.37 -0.16 -6.19
N GLU A 72 -1.30 -0.20 -7.14
CA GLU A 72 -1.33 0.63 -8.35
C GLU A 72 -2.45 1.67 -8.24
N ILE A 73 -2.34 2.58 -7.28
CA ILE A 73 -3.40 3.47 -6.87
C ILE A 73 -3.35 4.77 -7.64
N PHE A 74 -4.48 5.15 -8.25
CA PHE A 74 -4.75 6.49 -8.74
C PHE A 74 -5.84 7.12 -7.88
N GLY A 75 -5.56 8.29 -7.29
CA GLY A 75 -6.46 8.93 -6.35
C GLY A 75 -6.43 10.45 -6.41
N GLU A 76 -7.45 11.04 -5.78
CA GLU A 76 -7.59 12.48 -5.59
C GLU A 76 -7.23 12.83 -4.16
N VAL A 77 -6.41 13.85 -3.95
CA VAL A 77 -6.06 14.36 -2.62
C VAL A 77 -7.28 14.94 -1.94
N VAL A 78 -7.64 14.39 -0.78
CA VAL A 78 -8.79 14.86 0.01
C VAL A 78 -8.37 15.46 1.36
N ALA A 79 -7.18 15.14 1.85
CA ALA A 79 -6.59 15.78 3.02
C ALA A 79 -5.06 15.63 2.98
N THR A 80 -4.35 16.53 3.66
CA THR A 80 -2.90 16.53 3.82
C THR A 80 -2.53 16.74 5.28
N GLY A 81 -1.42 16.15 5.70
CA GLY A 81 -0.80 16.48 6.97
C GLY A 81 -0.16 17.87 6.94
N GLU A 82 0.23 18.35 8.11
CA GLU A 82 0.67 19.72 8.35
C GLU A 82 2.02 20.08 7.70
N ASP A 83 2.85 19.09 7.40
CA ASP A 83 4.19 19.28 6.81
C ASP A 83 4.23 19.00 5.29
N VAL A 84 3.07 18.84 4.64
CA VAL A 84 2.99 18.62 3.20
C VAL A 84 3.09 19.95 2.46
N GLU A 85 4.04 20.03 1.54
CA GLU A 85 4.24 21.19 0.69
C GLU A 85 4.04 20.85 -0.79
N GLY A 86 3.54 21.80 -1.58
CA GLY A 86 3.44 21.70 -3.04
C GLY A 86 2.36 20.77 -3.57
N ILE A 87 1.49 20.24 -2.71
CA ILE A 87 0.37 19.36 -3.08
C ILE A 87 -0.94 20.00 -2.62
N ASN A 88 -1.92 20.07 -3.50
CA ASN A 88 -3.20 20.70 -3.22
C ASN A 88 -4.35 19.68 -3.16
N ILE A 89 -5.33 19.98 -2.31
CA ILE A 89 -6.57 19.21 -2.26
C ILE A 89 -7.28 19.30 -3.61
N GLY A 90 -7.80 18.18 -4.11
CA GLY A 90 -8.43 18.03 -5.41
C GLY A 90 -7.49 17.64 -6.54
N GLU A 91 -6.17 17.72 -6.35
CA GLU A 91 -5.21 17.19 -7.32
C GLU A 91 -5.22 15.66 -7.36
N LYS A 92 -4.84 15.10 -8.51
CA LYS A 92 -4.83 13.65 -8.72
C LYS A 92 -3.44 13.14 -8.97
N TYR A 93 -3.10 12.05 -8.26
CA TYR A 93 -1.79 11.42 -8.33
C TYR A 93 -1.89 9.90 -8.46
N VAL A 94 -0.85 9.34 -9.05
CA VAL A 94 -0.55 7.91 -8.94
C VAL A 94 0.37 7.72 -7.74
N ALA A 95 -0.01 6.83 -6.81
CA ALA A 95 0.85 6.53 -5.68
C ALA A 95 1.96 5.57 -6.09
N TYR A 96 3.21 5.93 -5.76
CA TYR A 96 4.35 5.03 -5.90
C TYR A 96 4.39 4.10 -4.68
N PRO A 97 4.28 2.77 -4.86
CA PRO A 97 4.07 1.87 -3.73
C PRO A 97 5.31 1.56 -2.89
N TRP A 98 6.51 1.81 -3.41
CA TRP A 98 7.77 1.48 -2.74
C TRP A 98 8.22 2.65 -1.84
N MET A 99 7.92 2.55 -0.55
CA MET A 99 8.29 3.56 0.41
C MET A 99 9.56 3.13 1.15
N GLY A 100 10.65 3.88 0.94
CA GLY A 100 11.88 3.69 1.71
C GLY A 100 11.74 4.21 3.15
N CYS A 101 12.71 3.90 4.01
CA CYS A 101 12.74 4.40 5.40
C CYS A 101 13.07 5.89 5.51
N GLY A 102 13.62 6.51 4.45
CA GLY A 102 14.00 7.92 4.42
C GLY A 102 15.37 8.25 5.05
N ASP A 103 16.02 7.32 5.75
CA ASP A 103 17.22 7.59 6.55
C ASP A 103 18.48 6.85 6.10
N CYS A 104 18.36 5.76 5.32
CA CYS A 104 19.52 4.99 4.88
C CYS A 104 20.16 5.58 3.62
N ASP A 105 21.41 5.19 3.33
CA ASP A 105 22.19 5.67 2.19
C ASP A 105 21.42 5.49 0.87
N LEU A 106 20.74 4.35 0.68
CA LEU A 106 19.94 4.09 -0.50
C LEU A 106 18.76 5.06 -0.65
N CYS A 107 18.11 5.43 0.45
CA CYS A 107 17.04 6.43 0.42
C CYS A 107 17.57 7.84 0.16
N ASN A 108 18.74 8.17 0.72
CA ASN A 108 19.39 9.47 0.51
C ASN A 108 19.90 9.64 -0.93
N ASP A 109 20.17 8.53 -1.62
CA ASP A 109 20.58 8.47 -3.03
C ASP A 109 19.39 8.27 -4.01
N ASP A 110 18.15 8.55 -3.59
CA ASP A 110 16.91 8.35 -4.37
C ASP A 110 16.65 6.91 -4.83
N MET A 111 17.30 5.93 -4.21
CA MET A 111 17.13 4.49 -4.49
C MET A 111 16.20 3.81 -3.47
N THR A 112 15.09 4.43 -3.15
CA THR A 112 14.14 3.98 -2.10
C THR A 112 13.60 2.56 -2.34
N HIS A 113 13.48 2.14 -3.60
CA HIS A 113 13.05 0.80 -3.99
C HIS A 113 14.04 -0.32 -3.63
N TYR A 114 15.29 0.00 -3.31
CA TYR A 114 16.28 -0.94 -2.78
C TYR A 114 16.42 -0.88 -1.25
N CYS A 115 15.64 -0.04 -0.59
CA CYS A 115 15.69 0.08 0.87
C CYS A 115 15.35 -1.24 1.55
N MET A 116 16.24 -1.73 2.43
CA MET A 116 16.02 -2.98 3.16
C MET A 116 14.97 -2.85 4.29
N ASN A 117 14.68 -1.62 4.72
CA ASN A 117 13.65 -1.28 5.71
C ASN A 117 12.46 -0.59 5.04
N ASN A 118 12.07 -1.06 3.86
CA ASN A 118 10.95 -0.48 3.14
C ASN A 118 9.60 -0.84 3.76
N SER A 119 8.60 0.00 3.46
CA SER A 119 7.20 -0.24 3.77
C SER A 119 6.39 -0.09 2.48
N ASN A 120 5.85 -1.17 1.96
CA ASN A 120 5.18 -1.17 0.66
C ASN A 120 3.67 -1.11 0.82
N LEU A 121 3.03 -0.21 0.06
CA LEU A 121 1.58 -0.09 0.01
C LEU A 121 0.94 -1.38 -0.51
N GLY A 122 -0.16 -1.79 0.10
CA GLY A 122 -0.92 -2.98 -0.29
C GLY A 122 -0.23 -4.31 -0.02
N ILE A 123 0.98 -4.28 0.61
CA ILE A 123 1.75 -5.47 1.00
C ILE A 123 2.04 -5.43 2.51
N HIS A 124 2.76 -4.40 2.97
CA HIS A 124 3.13 -4.24 4.39
C HIS A 124 2.16 -3.35 5.15
N VAL A 125 1.60 -2.36 4.47
CA VAL A 125 0.60 -1.44 5.02
C VAL A 125 -0.66 -1.46 4.16
N GLY A 126 -1.81 -1.48 4.82
CA GLY A 126 -3.10 -1.39 4.13
C GLY A 126 -3.30 -0.01 3.49
N LEU A 127 -4.19 0.05 2.52
CA LEU A 127 -4.45 1.21 1.64
C LEU A 127 -5.15 2.40 2.30
N SER A 128 -5.07 2.58 3.59
CA SER A 128 -5.78 3.70 4.21
C SER A 128 -4.98 5.00 4.25
N LEU A 129 -3.65 4.93 4.21
CA LEU A 129 -2.78 6.10 4.25
C LEU A 129 -1.63 5.93 3.28
N ILE A 130 -1.37 6.96 2.50
CA ILE A 130 -0.19 7.04 1.65
C ILE A 130 0.75 8.07 2.27
N HIS A 131 1.93 7.61 2.65
CA HIS A 131 3.04 8.46 3.06
C HIS A 131 3.79 8.95 1.82
N ILE A 132 4.04 10.22 1.75
CA ILE A 132 4.89 10.82 0.72
C ILE A 132 6.11 11.46 1.35
#